data_2ac9f0bde6c7755313b97109aae6acc7
#
_entry.id   2ac9f0bde6c7755313b97109aae6acc7
#
_cell.length_a   1.000
_cell.length_b   1.000
_cell.length_c   1.000
_cell.angle_alpha   90.00
_cell.angle_beta   90.00
_cell.angle_gamma   90.00
#
_symmetry.space_group_name_H-M   'P 1'
#
loop_
_entity.id
_entity.type
_entity.pdbx_description
1 polymer ?
#
loop_
_entity_poly.entity_id
_entity_poly.type
_entity_poly.pdbx_seq_one_letter_code
_entity_poly.pdbx_strand_id
1 'polypeptide(L)'
;MEKIKELFAAVDAEFGRLDVFINNAASGVLRPLMELEESHWDWTMNINAKALLFAGQEAAKLMQRENSGKIISLSSIGSIRYLENYTTVGVSKAAVESLTRYLAVELAPFGIAVNAVSGGLIETEALNHFPNREALLEDAVSKTPAGRMITPVDLVNAVLFLASDKADMIRGQTILVDGGRTLLV
;
A
#
# COMPACT_ATOMS: atom_id res chain seq x y z
N MET A 1 13.51 -7.97 -10.68
CA MET A 1 14.23 -6.66 -10.66
C MET A 1 14.34 -6.07 -12.05
N GLU A 2 14.72 -6.85 -13.04
CA GLU A 2 14.87 -6.39 -14.43
C GLU A 2 13.58 -5.78 -14.98
N LYS A 3 12.42 -6.43 -14.79
CA LYS A 3 11.11 -5.91 -15.20
C LYS A 3 10.72 -4.55 -14.58
N ILE A 4 11.15 -4.27 -13.37
CA ILE A 4 10.93 -2.95 -12.74
C ILE A 4 11.76 -1.90 -13.48
N LYS A 5 13.03 -2.17 -13.76
CA LYS A 5 13.89 -1.24 -14.52
C LYS A 5 13.38 -1.01 -15.93
N GLU A 6 12.96 -2.08 -16.64
CA GLU A 6 12.36 -1.97 -17.96
C GLU A 6 11.11 -1.07 -17.96
N LEU A 7 10.23 -1.21 -16.96
CA LEU A 7 9.04 -0.38 -16.81
C LEU A 7 9.40 1.12 -16.69
N PHE A 8 10.30 1.45 -15.76
CA PHE A 8 10.68 2.85 -15.55
C PHE A 8 11.52 3.43 -16.72
N ALA A 9 12.29 2.60 -17.39
CA ALA A 9 12.98 3.00 -18.63
C ALA A 9 11.97 3.31 -19.76
N ALA A 10 10.89 2.54 -19.87
CA ALA A 10 9.82 2.83 -20.83
C ALA A 10 9.08 4.13 -20.47
N VAL A 11 8.80 4.38 -19.19
CA VAL A 11 8.20 5.65 -18.74
C VAL A 11 9.12 6.83 -19.07
N ASP A 12 10.41 6.69 -18.81
CA ASP A 12 11.40 7.72 -19.16
C ASP A 12 11.46 8.00 -20.65
N ALA A 13 11.49 6.95 -21.47
CA ALA A 13 11.57 7.08 -22.93
C ALA A 13 10.31 7.74 -23.52
N GLU A 14 9.13 7.50 -22.94
CA GLU A 14 7.86 8.02 -23.46
C GLU A 14 7.52 9.42 -22.93
N PHE A 15 7.76 9.66 -21.62
CA PHE A 15 7.30 10.90 -20.95
C PHE A 15 8.45 11.81 -20.49
N GLY A 16 9.67 11.28 -20.31
CA GLY A 16 10.83 12.02 -19.83
C GLY A 16 10.78 12.45 -18.36
N ARG A 17 9.65 12.21 -17.68
CA ARG A 17 9.39 12.59 -16.29
C ARG A 17 8.42 11.64 -15.59
N LEU A 18 8.40 11.70 -14.27
CA LEU A 18 7.43 11.01 -13.44
C LEU A 18 7.03 11.92 -12.27
N ASP A 19 5.75 12.25 -12.15
CA ASP A 19 5.24 13.13 -11.10
C ASP A 19 4.68 12.34 -9.90
N VAL A 20 3.97 11.25 -10.19
CA VAL A 20 3.31 10.42 -9.17
C VAL A 20 3.55 8.94 -9.48
N PHE A 21 4.03 8.21 -8.47
CA PHE A 21 4.10 6.74 -8.49
C PHE A 21 3.17 6.16 -7.44
N ILE A 22 2.19 5.37 -7.87
CA ILE A 22 1.27 4.66 -6.98
C ILE A 22 1.66 3.18 -6.95
N ASN A 23 2.19 2.71 -5.82
CA ASN A 23 2.51 1.31 -5.58
C ASN A 23 1.26 0.59 -5.06
N ASN A 24 0.42 0.15 -6.00
CA ASN A 24 -0.83 -0.57 -5.73
C ASN A 24 -0.70 -2.09 -5.94
N ALA A 25 0.18 -2.54 -6.82
CA ALA A 25 0.34 -3.96 -7.12
C ALA A 25 0.71 -4.74 -5.86
N ALA A 26 -0.09 -5.73 -5.53
CA ALA A 26 0.11 -6.58 -4.37
C ALA A 26 -0.39 -7.99 -4.64
N SER A 27 0.15 -8.94 -3.92
CA SER A 27 -0.29 -10.34 -3.91
C SER A 27 -0.01 -10.94 -2.53
N GLY A 28 -0.53 -12.14 -2.29
CA GLY A 28 -0.23 -12.87 -1.06
C GLY A 28 -0.98 -14.18 -0.96
N VAL A 29 -0.56 -14.99 -0.02
CA VAL A 29 -1.15 -16.30 0.24
C VAL A 29 -1.88 -16.25 1.58
N LEU A 30 -3.16 -16.62 1.57
CA LEU A 30 -4.04 -16.71 2.74
C LEU A 30 -4.07 -18.16 3.22
N ARG A 31 -3.34 -18.45 4.31
CA ARG A 31 -3.26 -19.78 4.91
C ARG A 31 -3.07 -19.72 6.41
N PRO A 32 -3.54 -20.75 7.15
CA PRO A 32 -3.20 -20.93 8.55
C PRO A 32 -1.68 -20.91 8.74
N LEU A 33 -1.22 -20.35 9.87
CA LEU A 33 0.20 -20.19 10.17
C LEU A 33 1.00 -21.51 10.00
N MET A 34 0.44 -22.62 10.45
CA MET A 34 1.12 -23.93 10.40
C MET A 34 1.18 -24.56 9.01
N GLU A 35 0.49 -23.97 8.03
CA GLU A 35 0.49 -24.40 6.63
C GLU A 35 1.31 -23.47 5.74
N LEU A 36 1.94 -22.45 6.31
CA LEU A 36 2.79 -21.55 5.56
C LEU A 36 4.13 -22.21 5.24
N GLU A 37 4.57 -22.01 4.01
CA GLU A 37 5.86 -22.44 3.49
C GLU A 37 6.75 -21.25 3.15
N GLU A 38 8.06 -21.46 3.03
CA GLU A 38 9.04 -20.45 2.62
C GLU A 38 8.65 -19.79 1.30
N SER A 39 8.17 -20.57 0.34
CA SER A 39 7.70 -20.08 -0.95
C SER A 39 6.56 -19.07 -0.85
N HIS A 40 5.64 -19.25 0.11
CA HIS A 40 4.53 -18.31 0.36
C HIS A 40 5.03 -16.98 0.91
N TRP A 41 6.03 -17.05 1.80
CA TRP A 41 6.71 -15.88 2.35
C TRP A 41 7.44 -15.11 1.26
N ASP A 42 8.29 -15.78 0.49
CA ASP A 42 9.10 -15.18 -0.57
C ASP A 42 8.24 -14.53 -1.64
N TRP A 43 7.19 -15.22 -2.08
CA TRP A 43 6.23 -14.68 -3.04
C TRP A 43 5.63 -13.36 -2.53
N THR A 44 5.07 -13.37 -1.32
CA THR A 44 4.37 -12.22 -0.75
C THR A 44 5.32 -11.05 -0.50
N MET A 45 6.46 -11.31 0.13
CA MET A 45 7.45 -10.26 0.44
C MET A 45 8.09 -9.68 -0.82
N ASN A 46 8.39 -10.50 -1.81
CA ASN A 46 8.96 -10.05 -3.07
C ASN A 46 8.02 -9.10 -3.83
N ILE A 47 6.73 -9.43 -3.88
CA ILE A 47 5.75 -8.62 -4.61
C ILE A 47 5.39 -7.34 -3.84
N ASN A 48 5.17 -7.43 -2.53
CA ASN A 48 4.63 -6.31 -1.76
C ASN A 48 5.73 -5.36 -1.25
N ALA A 49 6.75 -5.87 -0.57
CA ALA A 49 7.76 -5.05 0.10
C ALA A 49 9.00 -4.81 -0.77
N LYS A 50 9.60 -5.87 -1.31
CA LYS A 50 10.80 -5.75 -2.13
C LYS A 50 10.54 -4.96 -3.41
N ALA A 51 9.39 -5.16 -4.06
CA ALA A 51 9.04 -4.41 -5.25
C ALA A 51 8.92 -2.90 -4.95
N LEU A 52 8.30 -2.51 -3.82
CA LEU A 52 8.22 -1.10 -3.42
C LEU A 52 9.60 -0.47 -3.27
N LEU A 53 10.55 -1.14 -2.58
CA LEU A 53 11.89 -0.59 -2.39
C LEU A 53 12.56 -0.25 -3.72
N PHE A 54 12.54 -1.20 -4.65
CA PHE A 54 13.26 -1.04 -5.91
C PHE A 54 12.50 -0.21 -6.95
N ALA A 55 11.17 -0.29 -6.99
CA ALA A 55 10.37 0.62 -7.81
C ALA A 55 10.45 2.06 -7.30
N GLY A 56 10.47 2.25 -5.97
CA GLY A 56 10.71 3.55 -5.35
C GLY A 56 12.06 4.15 -5.73
N GLN A 57 13.13 3.34 -5.80
CA GLN A 57 14.45 3.79 -6.28
C GLN A 57 14.40 4.23 -7.75
N GLU A 58 13.76 3.45 -8.63
CA GLU A 58 13.67 3.81 -10.04
C GLU A 58 12.76 5.04 -10.23
N ALA A 59 11.64 5.14 -9.53
CA ALA A 59 10.78 6.32 -9.54
C ALA A 59 11.55 7.58 -9.09
N ALA A 60 12.31 7.47 -7.99
CA ALA A 60 13.07 8.56 -7.44
C ALA A 60 14.14 9.09 -8.43
N LYS A 61 14.76 8.24 -9.26
CA LYS A 61 15.71 8.67 -10.30
C LYS A 61 15.07 9.60 -11.33
N LEU A 62 13.80 9.40 -11.64
CA LEU A 62 13.08 10.30 -12.57
C LEU A 62 12.63 11.58 -11.84
N MET A 63 12.03 11.42 -10.65
CA MET A 63 11.47 12.52 -9.88
C MET A 63 12.53 13.54 -9.41
N GLN A 64 13.73 13.08 -9.05
CA GLN A 64 14.82 13.96 -8.59
C GLN A 64 15.30 14.95 -9.66
N ARG A 65 15.10 14.67 -10.95
CA ARG A 65 15.46 15.58 -12.05
C ARG A 65 14.67 16.88 -11.98
N GLU A 66 13.40 16.77 -11.53
CA GLU A 66 12.49 17.91 -11.38
C GLU A 66 12.48 18.45 -9.94
N ASN A 67 13.25 17.83 -9.02
CA ASN A 67 13.22 18.09 -7.58
C ASN A 67 11.78 18.06 -7.01
N SER A 68 10.94 17.16 -7.50
CA SER A 68 9.53 17.03 -7.16
C SER A 68 9.04 15.61 -7.46
N GLY A 69 8.16 15.08 -6.61
CA GLY A 69 7.51 13.80 -6.84
C GLY A 69 6.68 13.33 -5.67
N LYS A 70 5.76 12.40 -5.95
CA LYS A 70 4.91 11.76 -4.94
C LYS A 70 4.97 10.24 -5.10
N ILE A 71 5.32 9.53 -4.04
CA ILE A 71 5.24 8.06 -3.98
C ILE A 71 4.18 7.68 -2.96
N ILE A 72 3.15 6.94 -3.39
CA ILE A 72 2.03 6.55 -2.54
C ILE A 72 1.85 5.05 -2.60
N SER A 73 1.91 4.37 -1.46
CA SER A 73 1.75 2.92 -1.35
C SER A 73 0.40 2.53 -0.76
N LEU A 74 -0.21 1.46 -1.27
CA LEU A 74 -1.42 0.88 -0.68
C LEU A 74 -1.03 -0.17 0.38
N SER A 75 -1.44 0.11 1.64
CA SER A 75 -1.32 -0.80 2.77
C SER A 75 -2.67 -1.45 3.13
N SER A 76 -2.77 -2.02 4.29
CA SER A 76 -3.96 -2.68 4.83
C SER A 76 -3.97 -2.58 6.36
N ILE A 77 -5.15 -2.55 6.96
CA ILE A 77 -5.28 -2.66 8.43
C ILE A 77 -4.62 -3.91 9.00
N GLY A 78 -4.42 -4.95 8.19
CA GLY A 78 -3.67 -6.15 8.57
C GLY A 78 -2.19 -5.91 8.90
N SER A 79 -1.64 -4.72 8.62
CA SER A 79 -0.30 -4.30 9.07
C SER A 79 -0.23 -4.06 10.58
N ILE A 80 -1.37 -3.69 11.22
CA ILE A 80 -1.47 -3.31 12.63
C ILE A 80 -2.53 -4.10 13.41
N ARG A 81 -3.37 -4.88 12.74
CA ARG A 81 -4.43 -5.70 13.35
C ARG A 81 -4.33 -7.13 12.84
N TYR A 82 -4.65 -8.08 13.71
CA TYR A 82 -4.76 -9.47 13.30
C TYR A 82 -5.94 -9.66 12.35
N LEU A 83 -5.69 -10.34 11.24
CA LEU A 83 -6.68 -10.89 10.33
C LEU A 83 -6.39 -12.38 10.17
N GLU A 84 -7.43 -13.19 10.16
CA GLU A 84 -7.31 -14.64 10.03
C GLU A 84 -6.61 -15.03 8.72
N ASN A 85 -5.67 -15.97 8.79
CA ASN A 85 -4.91 -16.48 7.64
C ASN A 85 -4.09 -15.43 6.86
N TYR A 86 -3.83 -14.27 7.44
CA TYR A 86 -3.26 -13.09 6.77
C TYR A 86 -1.80 -12.82 7.12
N THR A 87 -1.11 -13.76 7.77
CA THR A 87 0.22 -13.54 8.37
C THR A 87 1.25 -12.97 7.38
N THR A 88 1.46 -13.62 6.24
CA THR A 88 2.47 -13.15 5.26
C THR A 88 2.09 -11.80 4.66
N VAL A 89 0.82 -11.61 4.35
CA VAL A 89 0.31 -10.34 3.79
C VAL A 89 0.40 -9.23 4.82
N GLY A 90 -0.08 -9.45 6.05
CA GLY A 90 -0.02 -8.47 7.14
C GLY A 90 1.40 -8.00 7.42
N VAL A 91 2.35 -8.93 7.55
CA VAL A 91 3.77 -8.60 7.74
C VAL A 91 4.34 -7.84 6.55
N SER A 92 4.00 -8.22 5.32
CA SER A 92 4.45 -7.50 4.14
C SER A 92 3.93 -6.05 4.08
N LYS A 93 2.68 -5.82 4.54
CA LYS A 93 2.09 -4.47 4.62
C LYS A 93 2.73 -3.63 5.74
N ALA A 94 3.08 -4.24 6.88
CA ALA A 94 3.89 -3.58 7.91
C ALA A 94 5.28 -3.17 7.37
N ALA A 95 5.90 -4.02 6.55
CA ALA A 95 7.15 -3.69 5.87
C ALA A 95 6.98 -2.52 4.87
N VAL A 96 5.89 -2.48 4.10
CA VAL A 96 5.54 -1.35 3.22
C VAL A 96 5.44 -0.04 4.01
N GLU A 97 4.77 -0.04 5.17
CA GLU A 97 4.64 1.15 6.01
C GLU A 97 5.98 1.57 6.64
N SER A 98 6.82 0.61 7.00
CA SER A 98 8.17 0.91 7.46
C SER A 98 9.02 1.51 6.34
N LEU A 99 9.03 0.91 5.14
CA LEU A 99 9.71 1.44 3.96
C LEU A 99 9.22 2.85 3.61
N THR A 100 7.93 3.12 3.73
CA THR A 100 7.34 4.46 3.51
C THR A 100 8.03 5.51 4.38
N ARG A 101 8.31 5.22 5.66
CA ARG A 101 9.01 6.15 6.57
C ARG A 101 10.46 6.38 6.18
N TYR A 102 11.21 5.31 5.86
CA TYR A 102 12.60 5.44 5.44
C TYR A 102 12.72 6.19 4.12
N LEU A 103 11.95 5.81 3.10
CA LEU A 103 11.94 6.49 1.80
C LEU A 103 11.54 7.96 1.93
N ALA A 104 10.60 8.30 2.81
CA ALA A 104 10.18 9.67 3.02
C ALA A 104 11.31 10.58 3.53
N VAL A 105 12.16 10.07 4.41
CA VAL A 105 13.31 10.83 4.94
C VAL A 105 14.44 10.88 3.92
N GLU A 106 14.80 9.74 3.31
CA GLU A 106 15.91 9.66 2.38
C GLU A 106 15.65 10.41 1.06
N LEU A 107 14.40 10.49 0.61
CA LEU A 107 14.02 11.16 -0.62
C LEU A 107 13.56 12.62 -0.44
N ALA A 108 13.38 13.07 0.81
CA ALA A 108 13.00 14.46 1.09
C ALA A 108 13.96 15.51 0.52
N PRO A 109 15.30 15.32 0.52
CA PRO A 109 16.24 16.26 -0.10
C PRO A 109 16.03 16.47 -1.61
N PHE A 110 15.35 15.54 -2.27
CA PHE A 110 15.02 15.60 -3.69
C PHE A 110 13.59 16.10 -3.97
N GLY A 111 12.95 16.73 -2.98
CA GLY A 111 11.58 17.24 -3.14
C GLY A 111 10.49 16.15 -3.20
N ILE A 112 10.83 14.88 -2.97
CA ILE A 112 9.91 13.76 -3.12
C ILE A 112 9.19 13.48 -1.80
N ALA A 113 7.85 13.46 -1.82
CA ALA A 113 7.02 13.07 -0.69
C ALA A 113 6.60 11.60 -0.81
N VAL A 114 6.80 10.83 0.26
CA VAL A 114 6.45 9.41 0.29
C VAL A 114 5.45 9.16 1.42
N ASN A 115 4.31 8.55 1.09
CA ASN A 115 3.25 8.23 2.04
C ASN A 115 2.59 6.89 1.70
N ALA A 116 1.75 6.40 2.60
CA ALA A 116 0.91 5.23 2.38
C ALA A 116 -0.56 5.54 2.70
N VAL A 117 -1.45 4.78 2.08
CA VAL A 117 -2.87 4.73 2.43
C VAL A 117 -3.19 3.30 2.85
N SER A 118 -3.73 3.15 4.06
CA SER A 118 -4.15 1.86 4.60
C SER A 118 -5.67 1.78 4.62
N GLY A 119 -6.23 0.81 3.91
CA GLY A 119 -7.67 0.61 3.85
C GLY A 119 -8.17 -0.38 4.89
N GLY A 120 -9.41 -0.18 5.35
CA GLY A 120 -10.21 -1.21 5.99
C GLY A 120 -10.62 -2.30 5.02
N LEU A 121 -11.59 -3.12 5.40
CA LEU A 121 -12.13 -4.16 4.53
C LEU A 121 -12.94 -3.52 3.39
N ILE A 122 -12.62 -3.91 2.16
CA ILE A 122 -13.30 -3.47 0.93
C ILE A 122 -13.87 -4.71 0.25
N GLU A 123 -15.11 -4.62 -0.21
CA GLU A 123 -15.69 -5.68 -1.02
C GLU A 123 -15.04 -5.70 -2.41
N THR A 124 -14.10 -6.62 -2.59
CA THR A 124 -13.37 -6.85 -3.83
C THR A 124 -13.38 -8.35 -4.16
N GLU A 125 -12.97 -8.70 -5.37
CA GLU A 125 -12.80 -10.12 -5.76
C GLU A 125 -11.87 -10.88 -4.83
N ALA A 126 -10.90 -10.22 -4.21
CA ALA A 126 -10.00 -10.84 -3.23
C ALA A 126 -10.75 -11.41 -2.01
N LEU A 127 -11.90 -10.82 -1.62
CA LEU A 127 -12.74 -11.34 -0.54
C LEU A 127 -13.37 -12.70 -0.83
N ASN A 128 -13.51 -13.08 -2.09
CA ASN A 128 -14.04 -14.40 -2.47
C ASN A 128 -13.11 -15.54 -2.04
N HIS A 129 -11.85 -15.25 -1.74
CA HIS A 129 -10.87 -16.23 -1.24
C HIS A 129 -10.82 -16.34 0.29
N PHE A 130 -11.58 -15.51 1.02
CA PHE A 130 -11.64 -15.61 2.47
C PHE A 130 -12.70 -16.63 2.92
N PRO A 131 -12.38 -17.50 3.90
CA PRO A 131 -13.38 -18.32 4.55
C PRO A 131 -14.40 -17.41 5.26
N ASN A 132 -15.68 -17.78 5.25
CA ASN A 132 -16.78 -17.07 5.92
C ASN A 132 -17.00 -15.62 5.41
N ARG A 133 -16.92 -15.39 4.09
CA ARG A 133 -17.08 -14.08 3.46
C ARG A 133 -18.32 -13.30 3.99
N GLU A 134 -19.47 -13.95 4.09
CA GLU A 134 -20.71 -13.29 4.54
C GLU A 134 -20.60 -12.77 5.97
N ALA A 135 -20.08 -13.58 6.88
CA ALA A 135 -19.84 -13.16 8.27
C ALA A 135 -18.79 -12.02 8.35
N LEU A 136 -17.78 -12.04 7.49
CA LEU A 136 -16.79 -10.96 7.40
C LEU A 136 -17.42 -9.63 6.92
N LEU A 137 -18.33 -9.68 5.95
CA LEU A 137 -19.02 -8.49 5.45
C LEU A 137 -19.96 -7.92 6.51
N GLU A 138 -20.73 -8.78 7.19
CA GLU A 138 -21.65 -8.39 8.25
C GLU A 138 -20.89 -7.77 9.44
N ASP A 139 -19.80 -8.40 9.86
CA ASP A 139 -18.89 -7.88 10.90
C ASP A 139 -18.24 -6.55 10.45
N ALA A 140 -17.88 -6.43 9.19
CA ALA A 140 -17.29 -5.22 8.66
C ALA A 140 -18.24 -4.02 8.71
N VAL A 141 -19.52 -4.21 8.44
CA VAL A 141 -20.53 -3.14 8.54
C VAL A 141 -20.84 -2.82 9.99
N SER A 142 -21.14 -3.85 10.80
CA SER A 142 -21.59 -3.69 12.19
C SER A 142 -20.55 -3.05 13.09
N LYS A 143 -19.25 -3.32 12.84
CA LYS A 143 -18.12 -2.79 13.61
C LYS A 143 -17.46 -1.56 12.99
N THR A 144 -18.03 -0.98 11.97
CA THR A 144 -17.50 0.26 11.38
C THR A 144 -18.31 1.46 11.89
N PRO A 145 -17.73 2.36 12.71
CA PRO A 145 -18.46 3.51 13.27
C PRO A 145 -19.12 4.41 12.23
N ALA A 146 -18.56 4.50 11.02
CA ALA A 146 -19.16 5.23 9.90
C ALA A 146 -20.43 4.58 9.33
N GLY A 147 -20.89 3.43 9.87
CA GLY A 147 -22.13 2.75 9.50
C GLY A 147 -22.14 2.07 8.13
N ARG A 148 -20.98 2.02 7.46
CA ARG A 148 -20.80 1.32 6.17
C ARG A 148 -19.38 0.83 6.00
N MET A 149 -19.19 -0.12 5.12
CA MET A 149 -17.86 -0.46 4.63
C MET A 149 -17.27 0.68 3.80
N ILE A 150 -15.95 0.75 3.77
CA ILE A 150 -15.25 1.62 2.82
C ILE A 150 -15.40 1.06 1.39
N THR A 151 -15.36 1.96 0.43
CA THR A 151 -15.37 1.66 -0.99
C THR A 151 -14.01 1.98 -1.62
N PRO A 152 -13.71 1.48 -2.82
CA PRO A 152 -12.49 1.91 -3.55
C PRO A 152 -12.39 3.42 -3.70
N VAL A 153 -13.52 4.13 -3.85
CA VAL A 153 -13.55 5.59 -3.98
C VAL A 153 -13.04 6.29 -2.71
N ASP A 154 -13.33 5.75 -1.53
CA ASP A 154 -12.83 6.31 -0.27
C ASP A 154 -11.29 6.29 -0.23
N LEU A 155 -10.66 5.20 -0.72
CA LEU A 155 -9.20 5.12 -0.83
C LEU A 155 -8.66 6.06 -1.93
N VAL A 156 -9.31 6.08 -3.09
CA VAL A 156 -8.92 6.94 -4.22
C VAL A 156 -8.89 8.40 -3.78
N ASN A 157 -9.86 8.87 -3.01
CA ASN A 157 -9.89 10.25 -2.51
C ASN A 157 -8.68 10.57 -1.62
N ALA A 158 -8.26 9.64 -0.76
CA ALA A 158 -7.05 9.81 0.07
C ALA A 158 -5.78 9.82 -0.80
N VAL A 159 -5.69 8.93 -1.79
CA VAL A 159 -4.57 8.89 -2.74
C VAL A 159 -4.49 10.18 -3.55
N LEU A 160 -5.59 10.68 -4.09
CA LEU A 160 -5.63 11.94 -4.84
C LEU A 160 -5.23 13.14 -3.98
N PHE A 161 -5.67 13.18 -2.72
CA PHE A 161 -5.23 14.19 -1.77
C PHE A 161 -3.71 14.15 -1.56
N LEU A 162 -3.13 12.96 -1.29
CA LEU A 162 -1.69 12.79 -1.09
C LEU A 162 -0.87 13.05 -2.36
N ALA A 163 -1.45 12.85 -3.54
CA ALA A 163 -0.83 13.16 -4.83
C ALA A 163 -0.82 14.66 -5.16
N SER A 164 -1.62 15.46 -4.46
CA SER A 164 -1.74 16.90 -4.70
C SER A 164 -0.71 17.71 -3.88
N ASP A 165 -0.49 18.97 -4.28
CA ASP A 165 0.36 19.92 -3.57
C ASP A 165 -0.16 20.28 -2.17
N LYS A 166 -1.46 20.01 -1.90
CA LYS A 166 -2.06 20.22 -0.57
C LYS A 166 -1.48 19.32 0.51
N ALA A 167 -0.80 18.23 0.11
CA ALA A 167 -0.18 17.26 1.00
C ALA A 167 1.36 17.38 1.07
N ASP A 168 1.98 18.48 0.63
CA ASP A 168 3.44 18.61 0.53
C ASP A 168 4.17 18.42 1.85
N MET A 169 3.56 18.81 2.97
CA MET A 169 4.14 18.63 4.30
C MET A 169 3.76 17.30 4.97
N ILE A 170 2.96 16.47 4.30
CA ILE A 170 2.65 15.12 4.76
C ILE A 170 3.71 14.17 4.20
N ARG A 171 4.58 13.66 5.07
CA ARG A 171 5.70 12.78 4.68
C ARG A 171 5.84 11.63 5.66
N GLY A 172 6.04 10.42 5.15
CA GLY A 172 6.24 9.21 5.93
C GLY A 172 5.00 8.73 6.70
N GLN A 173 3.81 9.24 6.35
CA GLN A 173 2.57 8.91 7.03
C GLN A 173 1.84 7.75 6.35
N THR A 174 1.14 6.96 7.16
CA THR A 174 0.13 6.02 6.69
C THR A 174 -1.24 6.58 7.06
N ILE A 175 -2.00 7.02 6.05
CA ILE A 175 -3.36 7.52 6.24
C ILE A 175 -4.30 6.32 6.30
N LEU A 176 -4.98 6.19 7.44
CA LEU A 176 -5.94 5.11 7.67
C LEU A 176 -7.34 5.54 7.19
N VAL A 177 -7.89 4.76 6.26
CA VAL A 177 -9.21 4.95 5.69
C VAL A 177 -10.04 3.70 5.99
N ASP A 178 -10.70 3.66 7.15
CA ASP A 178 -11.37 2.47 7.65
C ASP A 178 -12.74 2.76 8.33
N GLY A 179 -13.20 4.00 8.25
CA GLY A 179 -14.45 4.43 8.87
C GLY A 179 -14.43 4.37 10.41
N GLY A 180 -13.24 4.35 11.02
CA GLY A 180 -13.04 4.27 12.47
C GLY A 180 -13.00 2.84 13.01
N ARG A 181 -13.02 1.81 12.17
CA ARG A 181 -13.07 0.40 12.55
C ARG A 181 -11.94 -0.01 13.51
N THR A 182 -10.72 0.41 13.23
CA THR A 182 -9.54 0.04 14.04
C THR A 182 -9.46 0.73 15.39
N LEU A 183 -10.31 1.72 15.66
CA LEU A 183 -10.41 2.40 16.95
C LEU A 183 -11.24 1.60 17.98
N LEU A 184 -12.08 0.68 17.49
CA LEU A 184 -12.86 -0.19 18.37
C LEU A 184 -12.03 -1.39 18.85
N VAL A 185 -12.31 -1.83 20.07
CA VAL A 185 -11.68 -2.99 20.73
C VAL A 185 -12.44 -4.27 20.38
#